data_109a132cad64d22bfcc07b54d8caea9a
#
_entry.id   109a132cad64d22bfcc07b54d8caea9a
#
_cell.length_a   1.000
_cell.length_b   1.000
_cell.length_c   1.000
_cell.angle_alpha   90.00
_cell.angle_beta   90.00
_cell.angle_gamma   90.00
#
_symmetry.space_group_name_H-M   'P 1'
#
loop_
_entity.id
_entity.type
_entity.pdbx_description
1 polymer ?
#
loop_
_entity_poly.entity_id
_entity_poly.type
_entity_poly.pdbx_seq_one_letter_code
_entity_poly.pdbx_strand_id
1 'polypeptide(L)'
;KYTVQVATFRGRMTIDQQEIAAIKTGRKQMKSELVEATEKAHKLTEALRLKGHEAYEFHDRYASIVAVGSFDYISRQMPDGRVEVNPAIQAVIDQFGPKKTPYGGQTHGMAQQTLVGIPFDMQPRPVHVPKQSIAARQTRGISRMF
;
A
#
# COMPACT_ATOMS: atom_id res chain seq x y z
N LYS A 1 5.27 10.22 -12.13
CA LYS A 1 4.02 9.47 -12.11
C LYS A 1 3.54 9.19 -10.70
N TYR A 2 2.25 8.99 -10.58
CA TYR A 2 1.57 8.80 -9.30
C TYR A 2 0.78 7.50 -9.32
N THR A 3 0.60 6.91 -8.15
CA THR A 3 -0.25 5.75 -7.94
C THR A 3 -1.07 5.98 -6.67
N VAL A 4 -2.09 5.18 -6.43
CA VAL A 4 -2.87 5.28 -5.19
C VAL A 4 -2.47 4.14 -4.26
N GLN A 5 -1.90 4.49 -3.11
CA GLN A 5 -1.56 3.55 -2.06
C GLN A 5 -2.85 3.09 -1.37
N VAL A 6 -3.19 1.82 -1.50
CA VAL A 6 -4.45 1.27 -0.98
C VAL A 6 -4.25 0.37 0.23
N ALA A 7 -3.05 -0.14 0.47
CA ALA A 7 -2.76 -0.97 1.63
C ALA A 7 -1.30 -0.83 2.06
N THR A 8 -1.09 -0.91 3.36
CA THR A 8 0.25 -0.82 3.96
C THR A 8 0.38 -1.89 5.03
N PHE A 9 1.42 -2.69 4.94
CA PHE A 9 1.74 -3.74 5.90
C PHE A 9 3.11 -3.45 6.48
N ARG A 10 3.16 -3.23 7.78
CA ARG A 10 4.39 -2.86 8.47
C ARG A 10 4.90 -4.05 9.28
N GLY A 11 6.20 -4.34 9.14
CA GLY A 11 6.90 -5.14 10.12
C GLY A 11 7.22 -4.27 11.34
N ARG A 12 7.08 -4.83 12.54
CA ARG A 12 7.43 -4.09 13.74
C ARG A 12 8.92 -3.78 13.78
N MET A 13 9.24 -2.50 13.85
CA MET A 13 10.55 -2.06 14.35
C MET A 13 10.33 -1.24 15.60
N THR A 14 10.38 -1.89 16.73
CA THR A 14 10.53 -1.20 18.00
C THR A 14 11.98 -1.27 18.41
N ILE A 15 12.59 -0.11 18.53
CA ILE A 15 13.91 0.04 19.14
C ILE A 15 13.67 0.38 20.60
N ASP A 16 13.30 -0.62 21.37
CA ASP A 16 13.30 -0.52 22.82
C ASP A 16 14.49 -1.34 23.36
N GLN A 17 15.21 -0.82 24.36
CA GLN A 17 16.38 -1.49 24.92
C GLN A 17 16.05 -2.87 25.51
N GLN A 18 14.83 -3.07 25.99
CA GLN A 18 14.36 -4.38 26.41
C GLN A 18 14.19 -5.34 25.24
N GLU A 19 13.91 -4.84 24.07
CA GLU A 19 13.79 -5.63 22.87
C GLU A 19 15.15 -5.93 22.24
N ILE A 20 16.18 -5.11 22.46
CA ILE A 20 17.55 -5.44 22.01
C ILE A 20 18.07 -6.69 22.72
N ALA A 21 17.74 -6.90 23.98
CA ALA A 21 18.05 -8.16 24.67
C ALA A 21 17.18 -9.32 24.17
N ALA A 22 15.91 -9.06 23.85
CA ALA A 22 15.00 -10.03 23.23
C ALA A 22 15.31 -10.26 21.73
N ILE A 23 15.96 -9.31 21.07
CA ILE A 23 16.37 -9.43 19.65
C ILE A 23 17.45 -10.50 19.46
N LYS A 24 18.28 -10.77 20.45
CA LYS A 24 19.20 -11.91 20.34
C LYS A 24 18.47 -13.25 20.24
N THR A 25 17.25 -13.34 20.81
CA THR A 25 16.35 -14.48 20.64
C THR A 25 15.23 -14.23 19.62
N GLY A 26 15.00 -12.97 19.24
CA GLY A 26 13.87 -12.51 18.44
C GLY A 26 14.19 -12.06 17.02
N ARG A 27 15.43 -12.24 16.53
CA ARG A 27 15.75 -11.98 15.12
C ARG A 27 14.89 -12.79 14.16
N LYS A 28 14.47 -13.98 14.58
CA LYS A 28 13.53 -14.80 13.82
C LYS A 28 12.12 -14.19 13.79
N GLN A 29 11.71 -13.50 14.86
CA GLN A 29 10.38 -12.90 14.96
C GLN A 29 10.26 -11.64 14.09
N MET A 30 11.27 -10.78 14.05
CA MET A 30 11.29 -9.61 13.18
C MET A 30 11.34 -9.98 11.70
N LYS A 31 12.14 -10.97 11.33
CA LYS A 31 12.17 -11.50 9.97
C LYS A 31 10.82 -12.09 9.58
N SER A 32 10.12 -12.78 10.51
CA SER A 32 8.84 -13.38 10.21
C SER A 32 7.74 -12.33 10.03
N GLU A 33 7.76 -11.20 10.76
CA GLU A 33 6.80 -10.10 10.59
C GLU A 33 6.98 -9.39 9.26
N LEU A 34 8.22 -9.14 8.83
CA LEU A 34 8.52 -8.56 7.53
C LEU A 34 8.14 -9.50 6.38
N VAL A 35 8.43 -10.78 6.54
CA VAL A 35 8.03 -11.80 5.56
C VAL A 35 6.51 -11.90 5.49
N GLU A 36 5.83 -11.87 6.63
CA GLU A 36 4.38 -11.88 6.68
C GLU A 36 3.76 -10.65 6.01
N ALA A 37 4.33 -9.47 6.24
CA ALA A 37 3.92 -8.23 5.58
C ALA A 37 4.10 -8.33 4.05
N THR A 38 5.23 -8.87 3.61
CA THR A 38 5.52 -9.09 2.20
C THR A 38 4.54 -10.07 1.57
N GLU A 39 4.23 -11.16 2.25
CA GLU A 39 3.27 -12.16 1.79
C GLU A 39 1.85 -11.60 1.67
N LYS A 40 1.42 -10.82 2.65
CA LYS A 40 0.10 -10.14 2.61
C LYS A 40 0.00 -9.18 1.44
N ALA A 41 1.03 -8.36 1.23
CA ALA A 41 1.08 -7.43 0.12
C ALA A 41 1.04 -8.17 -1.22
N HIS A 42 1.80 -9.25 -1.34
CA HIS A 42 1.84 -10.07 -2.55
C HIS A 42 0.48 -10.71 -2.86
N LYS A 43 -0.15 -11.32 -1.86
CA LYS A 43 -1.48 -11.93 -2.01
C LYS A 43 -2.53 -10.91 -2.41
N LEU A 44 -2.51 -9.75 -1.79
CA LEU A 44 -3.45 -8.67 -2.12
C LEU A 44 -3.22 -8.16 -3.53
N THR A 45 -1.98 -7.96 -3.93
CA THR A 45 -1.63 -7.51 -5.28
C THR A 45 -2.09 -8.50 -6.33
N GLU A 46 -1.85 -9.79 -6.12
CA GLU A 46 -2.32 -10.83 -7.03
C GLU A 46 -3.85 -10.88 -7.12
N ALA A 47 -4.54 -10.79 -5.99
CA ALA A 47 -6.00 -10.80 -5.96
C ALA A 47 -6.57 -9.59 -6.72
N LEU A 48 -5.97 -8.41 -6.58
CA LEU A 48 -6.37 -7.22 -7.33
C LEU A 48 -6.14 -7.39 -8.83
N ARG A 49 -5.01 -7.95 -9.22
CA ARG A 49 -4.70 -8.22 -10.64
C ARG A 49 -5.69 -9.22 -11.24
N LEU A 50 -6.08 -10.24 -10.49
CA LEU A 50 -7.08 -11.21 -10.93
C LEU A 50 -8.45 -10.58 -11.16
N LYS A 51 -8.77 -9.50 -10.43
CA LYS A 51 -10.01 -8.74 -10.64
C LYS A 51 -9.89 -7.71 -11.77
N GLY A 52 -8.76 -7.63 -12.44
CA GLY A 52 -8.54 -6.71 -13.55
C GLY A 52 -7.96 -5.35 -13.18
N HIS A 53 -7.53 -5.17 -11.94
CA HIS A 53 -6.90 -3.92 -11.51
C HIS A 53 -5.42 -3.88 -11.86
N GLU A 54 -4.94 -2.70 -12.22
CA GLU A 54 -3.51 -2.44 -12.34
C GLU A 54 -2.95 -2.25 -10.95
N ALA A 55 -2.35 -3.29 -10.37
CA ALA A 55 -1.87 -3.29 -9.01
C ALA A 55 -0.37 -3.56 -8.95
N TYR A 56 0.28 -2.89 -8.01
CA TYR A 56 1.71 -2.95 -7.79
C TYR A 56 2.01 -3.16 -6.31
N GLU A 57 3.12 -3.82 -6.03
CA GLU A 57 3.64 -3.95 -4.68
C GLU A 57 5.03 -3.32 -4.60
N PHE A 58 5.28 -2.60 -3.51
CA PHE A 58 6.56 -1.99 -3.22
C PHE A 58 7.01 -2.38 -1.82
N HIS A 59 8.26 -2.73 -1.69
CA HIS A 59 8.83 -3.17 -0.41
C HIS A 59 9.98 -2.27 -0.01
N ASP A 60 9.95 -1.81 1.23
CA ASP A 60 11.09 -1.14 1.84
C ASP A 60 11.51 -1.91 3.10
N ARG A 61 12.42 -1.33 3.89
CA ARG A 61 12.93 -1.99 5.09
C ARG A 61 11.88 -2.22 6.17
N TYR A 62 10.81 -1.46 6.14
CA TYR A 62 9.86 -1.37 7.25
C TYR A 62 8.44 -1.73 6.85
N ALA A 63 8.15 -1.69 5.59
CA ALA A 63 6.79 -1.85 5.12
C ALA A 63 6.72 -2.43 3.72
N SER A 64 5.62 -3.08 3.44
CA SER A 64 5.20 -3.48 2.11
C SER A 64 3.93 -2.72 1.76
N ILE A 65 3.89 -2.14 0.59
CA ILE A 65 2.83 -1.26 0.14
C ILE A 65 2.18 -1.86 -1.10
N VAL A 66 0.86 -1.83 -1.15
CA VAL A 66 0.09 -2.18 -2.34
C VAL A 66 -0.53 -0.91 -2.90
N ALA A 67 -0.37 -0.71 -4.20
CA ALA A 67 -0.86 0.47 -4.90
C ALA A 67 -1.63 0.07 -6.16
N VAL A 68 -2.58 0.90 -6.56
CA VAL A 68 -3.45 0.68 -7.71
C VAL A 68 -3.38 1.87 -8.65
N GLY A 69 -3.24 1.56 -9.93
CA GLY A 69 -3.26 2.51 -11.02
C GLY A 69 -1.97 3.28 -11.23
N SER A 70 -1.90 3.98 -12.35
CA SER A 70 -0.83 4.94 -12.65
C SER A 70 -1.44 6.18 -13.25
N PHE A 71 -1.00 7.35 -12.76
CA PHE A 71 -1.61 8.63 -13.08
C PHE A 71 -0.52 9.67 -13.32
N ASP A 72 -0.81 10.60 -14.22
CA ASP A 72 0.15 11.65 -14.59
C ASP A 72 0.07 12.87 -13.66
N TYR A 73 -1.06 13.05 -12.98
CA TYR A 73 -1.25 14.18 -12.07
C TYR A 73 -2.21 13.81 -10.93
N ILE A 74 -2.06 14.49 -9.78
CA ILE A 74 -2.95 14.32 -8.62
C ILE A 74 -4.12 15.28 -8.69
N SER A 75 -3.84 16.56 -9.00
CA SER A 75 -4.85 17.62 -9.02
C SER A 75 -4.51 18.66 -10.09
N ARG A 76 -5.52 19.38 -10.52
CA ARG A 76 -5.38 20.49 -11.46
C ARG A 76 -6.07 21.72 -10.92
N GLN A 77 -5.48 22.89 -11.19
CA GLN A 77 -6.15 24.16 -10.99
C GLN A 77 -7.06 24.43 -12.18
N MET A 78 -8.35 24.61 -11.91
CA MET A 78 -9.34 24.94 -12.92
C MET A 78 -9.33 26.43 -13.25
N PRO A 79 -9.84 26.85 -14.43
CA PRO A 79 -9.88 28.26 -14.80
C PRO A 79 -10.66 29.16 -13.83
N ASP A 80 -11.59 28.59 -13.07
CA ASP A 80 -12.35 29.30 -12.05
C ASP A 80 -11.63 29.41 -10.69
N GLY A 81 -10.38 28.96 -10.60
CA GLY A 81 -9.57 28.96 -9.38
C GLY A 81 -9.76 27.78 -8.46
N ARG A 82 -10.68 26.87 -8.76
CA ARG A 82 -10.85 25.64 -7.97
C ARG A 82 -9.75 24.66 -8.26
N VAL A 83 -9.41 23.85 -7.25
CA VAL A 83 -8.51 22.71 -7.41
C VAL A 83 -9.37 21.46 -7.53
N GLU A 84 -9.26 20.76 -8.67
CA GLU A 84 -9.96 19.52 -8.91
C GLU A 84 -8.98 18.35 -8.77
N VAL A 85 -9.33 17.39 -7.92
CA VAL A 85 -8.58 16.14 -7.81
C VAL A 85 -8.83 15.32 -9.06
N ASN A 86 -7.80 14.62 -9.55
CA ASN A 86 -7.94 13.72 -10.69
C ASN A 86 -9.10 12.75 -10.45
N PRO A 87 -10.16 12.78 -11.30
CA PRO A 87 -11.33 11.92 -11.08
C PRO A 87 -11.01 10.42 -11.04
N ALA A 88 -10.00 10.00 -11.81
CA ALA A 88 -9.58 8.60 -11.81
C ALA A 88 -8.93 8.21 -10.49
N ILE A 89 -8.17 9.11 -9.86
CA ILE A 89 -7.61 8.90 -8.52
C ILE A 89 -8.72 8.84 -7.49
N GLN A 90 -9.66 9.77 -7.56
CA GLN A 90 -10.80 9.81 -6.64
C GLN A 90 -11.64 8.54 -6.74
N ALA A 91 -11.84 8.02 -7.94
CA ALA A 91 -12.56 6.75 -8.15
C ALA A 91 -11.87 5.57 -7.45
N VAL A 92 -10.54 5.50 -7.49
CA VAL A 92 -9.77 4.47 -6.80
C VAL A 92 -9.90 4.62 -5.30
N ILE A 93 -9.78 5.84 -4.79
CA ILE A 93 -9.93 6.12 -3.36
C ILE A 93 -11.32 5.70 -2.87
N ASP A 94 -12.36 6.04 -3.62
CA ASP A 94 -13.74 5.69 -3.28
C ASP A 94 -13.99 4.18 -3.36
N GLN A 95 -13.34 3.51 -4.29
CA GLN A 95 -13.49 2.06 -4.48
C GLN A 95 -12.88 1.25 -3.34
N PHE A 96 -11.70 1.63 -2.87
CA PHE A 96 -10.93 0.86 -1.89
C PHE A 96 -10.96 1.45 -0.48
N GLY A 97 -11.43 2.68 -0.33
CA GLY A 97 -11.58 3.30 0.97
C GLY A 97 -12.70 2.67 1.80
N PRO A 98 -12.76 3.03 3.09
CA PRO A 98 -13.77 2.47 3.98
C PRO A 98 -15.18 2.83 3.53
N LYS A 99 -16.11 1.89 3.68
CA LYS A 99 -17.53 2.08 3.35
C LYS A 99 -18.32 2.36 4.62
N LYS A 100 -19.36 3.19 4.49
CA LYS A 100 -20.33 3.38 5.56
C LYS A 100 -21.04 2.07 5.83
N THR A 101 -21.05 1.65 7.10
CA THR A 101 -21.84 0.48 7.49
C THR A 101 -23.31 0.84 7.52
N PRO A 102 -24.17 0.07 6.86
CA PRO A 102 -25.61 0.38 6.82
C PRO A 102 -26.34 0.00 8.10
N TYR A 103 -25.67 -0.07 9.24
CA TYR A 103 -26.33 -0.53 10.46
C TYR A 103 -27.05 0.58 11.20
N GLY A 104 -28.38 0.43 11.24
CA GLY A 104 -29.25 0.94 12.29
C GLY A 104 -28.98 2.34 12.82
N GLY A 105 -29.08 3.34 12.00
CA GLY A 105 -29.38 4.72 12.40
C GLY A 105 -28.49 5.42 13.43
N GLN A 106 -27.56 4.73 14.09
CA GLN A 106 -26.84 5.32 15.22
C GLN A 106 -25.32 5.14 15.22
N THR A 107 -24.77 4.29 14.39
CA THR A 107 -23.32 4.15 14.31
C THR A 107 -22.85 4.54 12.94
N HIS A 108 -22.35 5.74 12.83
CA HIS A 108 -21.63 6.18 11.64
C HIS A 108 -20.24 5.58 11.61
N GLY A 109 -20.13 4.25 11.78
CA GLY A 109 -18.89 3.53 11.68
C GLY A 109 -18.50 3.33 10.22
N MET A 110 -17.28 3.70 9.88
CA MET A 110 -16.68 3.38 8.61
C MET A 110 -16.05 1.98 8.71
N ALA A 111 -16.50 1.05 7.89
CA ALA A 111 -15.92 -0.29 7.86
C ALA A 111 -14.77 -0.35 6.86
N GLN A 112 -13.62 -0.79 7.33
CA GLN A 112 -12.46 -1.07 6.51
C GLN A 112 -12.79 -2.22 5.54
N GLN A 113 -12.49 -2.03 4.26
CA GLN A 113 -12.66 -3.08 3.28
C GLN A 113 -11.56 -4.13 3.36
N THR A 114 -11.89 -5.33 2.96
CA THR A 114 -10.94 -6.44 2.88
C THR A 114 -11.06 -7.15 1.54
N LEU A 115 -9.98 -7.77 1.11
CA LEU A 115 -9.96 -8.67 -0.04
C LEU A 115 -9.11 -9.89 0.33
N VAL A 116 -9.61 -11.07 0.09
CA VAL A 116 -9.00 -12.36 0.50
C VAL A 116 -8.59 -12.36 1.98
N GLY A 117 -9.41 -11.74 2.83
CA GLY A 117 -9.14 -11.60 4.27
C GLY A 117 -8.08 -10.56 4.63
N ILE A 118 -7.57 -9.81 3.67
CA ILE A 118 -6.50 -8.81 3.87
C ILE A 118 -7.11 -7.41 3.84
N PRO A 119 -6.87 -6.59 4.88
CA PRO A 119 -7.51 -5.27 4.97
C PRO A 119 -6.82 -4.23 4.09
N PHE A 120 -7.63 -3.33 3.53
CA PHE A 120 -7.15 -2.10 2.91
C PHE A 120 -6.95 -1.00 3.95
N ASP A 121 -6.17 0.01 3.60
CA ASP A 121 -5.99 1.17 4.46
C ASP A 121 -7.29 1.97 4.63
N MET A 122 -7.46 2.58 5.80
CA MET A 122 -8.59 3.46 6.07
C MET A 122 -8.56 4.74 5.23
N GLN A 123 -7.37 5.16 4.80
CA GLN A 123 -7.18 6.37 4.00
C GLN A 123 -6.29 6.08 2.80
N PRO A 124 -6.83 5.50 1.72
CA PRO A 124 -6.09 5.41 0.46
C PRO A 124 -5.67 6.82 0.01
N ARG A 125 -4.45 6.94 -0.48
CA ARG A 125 -3.91 8.24 -0.85
C ARG A 125 -3.04 8.15 -2.10
N PRO A 126 -3.03 9.21 -2.92
CA PRO A 126 -2.10 9.28 -4.04
C PRO A 126 -0.68 9.50 -3.53
N VAL A 127 0.25 8.80 -4.12
CA VAL A 127 1.68 8.90 -3.79
C VAL A 127 2.48 8.89 -5.08
N HIS A 128 3.70 9.41 -5.04
CA HIS A 128 4.64 9.21 -6.13
C HIS A 128 4.96 7.71 -6.26
N VAL A 129 5.08 7.25 -7.50
CA VAL A 129 5.59 5.90 -7.72
C VAL A 129 6.98 5.80 -7.12
N PRO A 130 7.22 4.87 -6.18
CA PRO A 130 8.52 4.77 -5.53
C PRO A 130 9.64 4.52 -6.54
N LYS A 131 10.75 5.23 -6.36
CA LYS A 131 11.94 4.99 -7.16
C LYS A 131 12.60 3.70 -6.71
N GLN A 132 13.04 2.91 -7.67
CA GLN A 132 13.79 1.70 -7.38
C GLN A 132 15.13 2.07 -6.75
N SER A 133 15.55 1.25 -5.77
CA SER A 133 16.88 1.38 -5.21
C SER A 133 17.94 1.11 -6.28
N ILE A 134 19.15 1.66 -6.09
CA ILE A 134 20.27 1.41 -6.99
C ILE A 134 20.56 -0.09 -7.10
N ALA A 135 20.45 -0.82 -5.99
CA ALA A 135 20.64 -2.27 -5.96
C ALA A 135 19.61 -3.00 -6.83
N ALA A 136 18.33 -2.59 -6.79
CA ALA A 136 17.29 -3.16 -7.64
C ALA A 136 17.52 -2.85 -9.12
N ARG A 137 18.04 -1.66 -9.45
CA ARG A 137 18.40 -1.30 -10.82
C ARG A 137 19.54 -2.16 -11.35
N GLN A 138 20.57 -2.41 -10.52
CA GLN A 138 21.69 -3.28 -10.89
C GLN A 138 21.23 -4.70 -11.14
N THR A 139 20.35 -5.23 -10.30
CA THR A 139 19.78 -6.57 -10.48
C THR A 139 18.97 -6.65 -11.77
N ARG A 140 18.20 -5.64 -12.11
CA ARG A 140 17.48 -5.60 -13.38
C ARG A 140 18.40 -5.48 -14.59
N GLY A 141 19.48 -4.73 -14.45
CA GLY A 141 20.50 -4.64 -15.49
C GLY A 141 21.12 -6.00 -15.79
N ILE A 142 21.43 -6.75 -14.74
CA ILE A 142 21.97 -8.11 -14.87
C ILE A 142 20.93 -9.06 -15.48
N SER A 143 19.67 -8.98 -15.06
CA SER A 143 18.59 -9.81 -15.59
C SER A 143 18.32 -9.58 -17.07
N ARG A 144 18.58 -8.39 -17.58
CA ARG A 144 18.41 -8.05 -19.00
C ARG A 144 19.57 -8.55 -19.87
N MET A 145 20.68 -8.86 -19.28
CA MET A 145 21.85 -9.38 -20.00
C MET A 145 21.81 -10.92 -20.17
N PHE A 146 20.88 -11.56 -19.53
CA PHE A 146 20.61 -12.98 -19.63
C PHE A 146 19.21 -13.26 -20.13
#